data_5fe99b2a5e53b8147e285a5c0595c880
#
_entry.id   5fe99b2a5e53b8147e285a5c0595c880
#
_cell.length_a   1.000
_cell.length_b   1.000
_cell.length_c   1.000
_cell.angle_alpha   90.00
_cell.angle_beta   90.00
_cell.angle_gamma   90.00
#
_symmetry.space_group_name_H-M   'P 1'
#
loop_
_entity.id
_entity.type
_entity.pdbx_description
1 polymer ?
#
loop_
_entity_poly.entity_id
_entity_poly.type
_entity_poly.pdbx_seq_one_letter_code
_entity_poly.pdbx_strand_id
1 'polypeptide(L)'
;VHQFEAELRRRLRDHLILAVDRADLSKNVRRGFIAFDTFLEQHPEFRERVTFIAQLMPSRTDVPEYAEYLERIEAVVAVVNHRHGSPDWMPIQLKLRDDLEEAVAAYKHYDVLMVNAMFVGMNLVAKEGPMANERAGVSILSENTGAHEELADSSQYGHPSAVPDAAYPLL
;
A
#
# COMPACT_ATOMS: atom_id res chain seq x y z
N VAL A 1 14.22 14.74 1.67
CA VAL A 1 13.44 14.41 0.47
C VAL A 1 14.37 13.99 -0.67
N HIS A 2 15.28 14.83 -1.19
CA HIS A 2 16.15 14.51 -2.34
C HIS A 2 17.00 13.24 -2.19
N GLN A 3 17.51 12.97 -0.98
CA GLN A 3 18.26 11.73 -0.73
C GLN A 3 17.35 10.49 -0.86
N PHE A 4 16.15 10.55 -0.31
CA PHE A 4 15.15 9.48 -0.41
C PHE A 4 14.66 9.28 -1.84
N GLU A 5 14.49 10.36 -2.61
CA GLU A 5 14.17 10.27 -4.05
C GLU A 5 15.24 9.51 -4.84
N ALA A 6 16.51 9.82 -4.58
CA ALA A 6 17.62 9.15 -5.24
C ALA A 6 17.72 7.65 -4.87
N GLU A 7 17.43 7.30 -3.62
CA GLU A 7 17.37 5.91 -3.17
C GLU A 7 16.16 5.19 -3.76
N LEU A 8 15.01 5.83 -3.74
CA LEU A 8 13.77 5.32 -4.31
C LEU A 8 13.95 5.01 -5.79
N ARG A 9 14.46 5.96 -6.59
CA ARG A 9 14.69 5.78 -8.04
C ARG A 9 15.59 4.60 -8.37
N ARG A 10 16.55 4.28 -7.51
CA ARG A 10 17.42 3.10 -7.71
C ARG A 10 16.71 1.77 -7.49
N ARG A 11 15.64 1.76 -6.70
CA ARG A 11 14.86 0.57 -6.33
C ARG A 11 13.55 0.43 -7.08
N LEU A 12 13.07 1.52 -7.71
CA LEU A 12 11.86 1.49 -8.50
C LEU A 12 12.02 0.60 -9.73
N ARG A 13 10.97 -0.15 -9.98
CA ARG A 13 10.72 -0.81 -11.24
C ARG A 13 9.88 0.10 -12.14
N ASP A 14 9.28 -0.43 -13.20
CA ASP A 14 8.49 0.36 -14.16
C ASP A 14 7.31 1.07 -13.48
N HIS A 15 6.70 0.41 -12.48
CA HIS A 15 5.51 0.90 -11.78
C HIS A 15 5.67 0.83 -10.26
N LEU A 16 5.15 1.85 -9.60
CA LEU A 16 5.09 1.95 -8.14
C LEU A 16 3.65 1.99 -7.65
N ILE A 17 3.26 1.00 -6.86
CA ILE A 17 2.08 1.06 -6.00
C ILE A 17 2.54 1.55 -4.64
N LEU A 18 1.87 2.55 -4.10
CA LEU A 18 2.18 3.16 -2.81
C LEU A 18 1.00 3.06 -1.86
N ALA A 19 1.25 2.65 -0.62
CA ALA A 19 0.35 2.84 0.50
C ALA A 19 1.10 3.53 1.64
N VAL A 20 0.51 4.59 2.19
CA VAL A 20 1.02 5.30 3.36
C VAL A 20 -0.09 5.37 4.38
N ASP A 21 0.06 4.73 5.53
CA ASP A 21 -0.99 4.72 6.54
C ASP A 21 -0.44 4.33 7.92
N ARG A 22 -1.30 4.36 8.94
CA ARG A 22 -1.01 3.72 10.21
C ARG A 22 -1.26 2.21 10.11
N ALA A 23 -0.48 1.42 10.83
CA ALA A 23 -0.74 -0.01 11.00
C ALA A 23 -1.96 -0.23 11.92
N ASP A 24 -3.14 0.10 11.43
CA ASP A 24 -4.42 0.10 12.12
C ASP A 24 -5.39 -0.83 11.40
N LEU A 25 -6.19 -1.58 12.16
CA LEU A 25 -7.18 -2.53 11.63
C LEU A 25 -8.15 -1.89 10.64
N SER A 26 -8.56 -0.63 10.90
CA SER A 26 -9.47 0.13 10.03
C SER A 26 -8.88 0.45 8.65
N LYS A 27 -7.56 0.39 8.52
CA LYS A 27 -6.85 0.72 7.28
C LYS A 27 -6.78 -0.43 6.28
N ASN A 28 -7.17 -1.63 6.70
CA ASN A 28 -7.35 -2.81 5.84
C ASN A 28 -6.10 -3.15 4.98
N VAL A 29 -4.92 -2.88 5.53
CA VAL A 29 -3.62 -3.01 4.82
C VAL A 29 -3.40 -4.44 4.34
N ARG A 30 -3.68 -5.42 5.20
CA ARG A 30 -3.52 -6.85 4.90
C ARG A 30 -4.24 -7.25 3.60
N ARG A 31 -5.50 -6.84 3.43
CA ARG A 31 -6.26 -7.15 2.20
C ARG A 31 -5.68 -6.47 0.95
N GLY A 32 -5.09 -5.30 1.10
CA GLY A 32 -4.35 -4.66 0.02
C GLY A 32 -3.20 -5.53 -0.50
N PHE A 33 -2.45 -6.17 0.39
CA PHE A 33 -1.37 -7.10 0.02
C PHE A 33 -1.89 -8.40 -0.60
N ILE A 34 -3.01 -8.93 -0.10
CA ILE A 34 -3.66 -10.12 -0.69
C ILE A 34 -4.18 -9.79 -2.11
N ALA A 35 -4.74 -8.61 -2.30
CA ALA A 35 -5.16 -8.16 -3.63
C ALA A 35 -3.96 -8.05 -4.60
N PHE A 36 -2.83 -7.58 -4.11
CA PHE A 36 -1.60 -7.51 -4.90
C PHE A 36 -1.03 -8.89 -5.23
N ASP A 37 -1.08 -9.84 -4.31
CA ASP A 37 -0.73 -11.24 -4.55
C ASP A 37 -1.59 -11.84 -5.68
N THR A 38 -2.91 -11.68 -5.59
CA THR A 38 -3.85 -12.12 -6.62
C THR A 38 -3.57 -11.45 -7.97
N PHE A 39 -3.26 -10.15 -7.96
CA PHE A 39 -2.87 -9.43 -9.17
C PHE A 39 -1.63 -10.03 -9.82
N LEU A 40 -0.58 -10.35 -9.06
CA LEU A 40 0.65 -10.96 -9.58
C LEU A 40 0.45 -12.42 -10.05
N GLU A 41 -0.53 -13.13 -9.50
CA GLU A 41 -0.93 -14.46 -9.98
C GLU A 41 -1.65 -14.38 -11.33
N GLN A 42 -2.60 -13.45 -11.46
CA GLN A 42 -3.41 -13.27 -12.66
C GLN A 42 -2.67 -12.57 -13.79
N HIS A 43 -1.67 -11.76 -13.45
CA HIS A 43 -0.89 -10.91 -14.36
C HIS A 43 0.61 -11.13 -14.18
N PRO A 44 1.14 -12.31 -14.50
CA PRO A 44 2.55 -12.64 -14.32
C PRO A 44 3.50 -11.76 -15.14
N GLU A 45 3.00 -11.08 -16.17
CA GLU A 45 3.74 -10.10 -16.98
C GLU A 45 4.17 -8.85 -16.20
N PHE A 46 3.57 -8.59 -15.02
CA PHE A 46 3.95 -7.50 -14.13
C PHE A 46 5.00 -7.89 -13.09
N ARG A 47 5.37 -9.17 -12.98
CA ARG A 47 6.47 -9.59 -12.11
C ARG A 47 7.74 -8.91 -12.54
N GLU A 48 8.54 -8.49 -11.55
CA GLU A 48 9.76 -7.69 -11.72
C GLU A 48 9.55 -6.29 -12.33
N ARG A 49 8.32 -5.91 -12.68
CA ARG A 49 7.98 -4.61 -13.27
C ARG A 49 7.20 -3.69 -12.33
N VAL A 50 6.58 -4.22 -11.30
CA VAL A 50 5.83 -3.45 -10.32
C VAL A 50 6.36 -3.68 -8.91
N THR A 51 6.50 -2.64 -8.12
CA THR A 51 6.85 -2.72 -6.69
C THR A 51 5.76 -2.07 -5.87
N PHE A 52 5.35 -2.74 -4.79
CA PHE A 52 4.44 -2.20 -3.82
C PHE A 52 5.23 -1.71 -2.59
N ILE A 53 5.31 -0.40 -2.39
CA ILE A 53 5.89 0.19 -1.18
C ILE A 53 4.76 0.49 -0.21
N ALA A 54 4.83 -0.08 0.99
CA ALA A 54 3.93 0.22 2.08
C ALA A 54 4.71 0.84 3.24
N GLN A 55 4.51 2.13 3.46
CA GLN A 55 5.04 2.83 4.62
C GLN A 55 3.96 2.90 5.69
N LEU A 56 4.14 2.10 6.74
CA LEU A 56 3.18 1.98 7.83
C LEU A 56 3.77 2.51 9.13
N MET A 57 3.10 3.47 9.72
CA MET A 57 3.42 3.96 11.05
C MET A 57 2.87 2.98 12.09
N PRO A 58 3.71 2.37 12.94
CA PRO A 58 3.23 1.58 14.06
C PRO A 58 2.26 2.39 14.92
N SER A 59 1.14 1.80 15.29
CA SER A 59 0.09 2.45 16.08
C SER A 59 -0.32 1.55 17.21
N ARG A 60 -0.47 2.10 18.44
CA ARG A 60 -1.00 1.40 19.61
C ARG A 60 -0.35 0.05 19.87
N THR A 61 0.98 -0.03 19.75
CA THR A 61 1.76 -1.27 19.90
C THR A 61 1.70 -1.89 21.31
N ASP A 62 1.21 -1.14 22.28
CA ASP A 62 0.89 -1.57 23.65
C ASP A 62 -0.43 -2.34 23.75
N VAL A 63 -1.25 -2.33 22.70
CA VAL A 63 -2.52 -3.06 22.61
C VAL A 63 -2.31 -4.37 21.87
N PRO A 64 -2.56 -5.54 22.50
CA PRO A 64 -2.27 -6.86 21.94
C PRO A 64 -2.85 -7.08 20.53
N GLU A 65 -4.08 -6.63 20.28
CA GLU A 65 -4.76 -6.79 19.00
C GLU A 65 -4.05 -6.06 17.85
N TYR A 66 -3.40 -4.92 18.13
CA TYR A 66 -2.62 -4.16 17.13
C TYR A 66 -1.27 -4.81 16.87
N ALA A 67 -0.63 -5.36 17.90
CA ALA A 67 0.61 -6.13 17.76
C ALA A 67 0.37 -7.39 16.91
N GLU A 68 -0.69 -8.15 17.21
CA GLU A 68 -1.10 -9.33 16.42
C GLU A 68 -1.42 -8.96 14.97
N TYR A 69 -2.10 -7.84 14.76
CA TYR A 69 -2.40 -7.37 13.40
C TYR A 69 -1.14 -7.04 12.61
N LEU A 70 -0.14 -6.43 13.25
CA LEU A 70 1.15 -6.14 12.61
C LEU A 70 1.89 -7.42 12.23
N GLU A 71 1.92 -8.43 13.13
CA GLU A 71 2.49 -9.75 12.83
C GLU A 71 1.80 -10.40 11.61
N ARG A 72 0.49 -10.29 11.51
CA ARG A 72 -0.27 -10.80 10.36
C ARG A 72 0.05 -10.04 9.06
N ILE A 73 0.28 -8.74 9.12
CA ILE A 73 0.74 -7.93 7.99
C ILE A 73 2.12 -8.44 7.51
N GLU A 74 3.07 -8.59 8.43
CA GLU A 74 4.42 -9.07 8.12
C GLU A 74 4.41 -10.49 7.54
N ALA A 75 3.56 -11.37 8.07
CA ALA A 75 3.38 -12.72 7.56
C ALA A 75 2.88 -12.75 6.12
N VAL A 76 1.87 -11.95 5.77
CA VAL A 76 1.38 -11.84 4.38
C VAL A 76 2.48 -11.31 3.46
N VAL A 77 3.20 -10.29 3.87
CA VAL A 77 4.32 -9.74 3.10
C VAL A 77 5.38 -10.80 2.83
N ALA A 78 5.75 -11.60 3.85
CA ALA A 78 6.72 -12.68 3.71
C ALA A 78 6.23 -13.73 2.70
N VAL A 79 4.96 -14.13 2.76
CA VAL A 79 4.37 -15.11 1.83
C VAL A 79 4.38 -14.59 0.39
N VAL A 80 3.92 -13.36 0.16
CA VAL A 80 3.88 -12.76 -1.18
C VAL A 80 5.28 -12.61 -1.76
N ASN A 81 6.24 -12.12 -0.96
CA ASN A 81 7.62 -11.96 -1.38
C ASN A 81 8.30 -13.31 -1.67
N HIS A 82 8.00 -14.35 -0.88
CA HIS A 82 8.50 -15.69 -1.15
C HIS A 82 7.92 -16.29 -2.44
N ARG A 83 6.61 -16.09 -2.67
CA ARG A 83 5.90 -16.67 -3.82
C ARG A 83 6.31 -16.04 -5.15
N HIS A 84 6.49 -14.74 -5.20
CA HIS A 84 6.69 -13.99 -6.44
C HIS A 84 8.08 -13.38 -6.59
N GLY A 85 8.80 -13.17 -5.50
CA GLY A 85 10.07 -12.47 -5.49
C GLY A 85 11.18 -13.20 -6.25
N SER A 86 12.19 -12.44 -6.64
CA SER A 86 13.43 -12.93 -7.22
C SER A 86 14.64 -12.37 -6.45
N PRO A 87 15.90 -12.84 -6.73
CA PRO A 87 17.08 -12.33 -6.04
C PRO A 87 17.24 -10.81 -6.12
N ASP A 88 16.78 -10.21 -7.23
CA ASP A 88 16.93 -8.78 -7.50
C ASP A 88 15.64 -7.97 -7.35
N TRP A 89 14.53 -8.61 -6.98
CA TRP A 89 13.25 -7.94 -6.85
C TRP A 89 12.43 -8.46 -5.67
N MET A 90 12.01 -7.54 -4.83
CA MET A 90 11.09 -7.77 -3.73
C MET A 90 9.73 -7.11 -4.06
N PRO A 91 8.68 -7.91 -4.29
CA PRO A 91 7.35 -7.42 -4.65
C PRO A 91 6.79 -6.36 -3.70
N ILE A 92 6.83 -6.64 -2.39
CA ILE A 92 6.35 -5.74 -1.35
C ILE A 92 7.53 -5.28 -0.50
N GLN A 93 7.73 -3.97 -0.44
CA GLN A 93 8.68 -3.32 0.47
C GLN A 93 7.90 -2.70 1.63
N LEU A 94 7.86 -3.42 2.75
CA LEU A 94 7.23 -2.95 3.98
C LEU A 94 8.21 -2.10 4.78
N LYS A 95 7.79 -0.89 5.14
CA LYS A 95 8.55 0.06 5.96
C LYS A 95 7.72 0.41 7.19
N LEU A 96 8.17 -0.07 8.35
CA LEU A 96 7.49 0.14 9.63
C LEU A 96 8.14 1.33 10.36
N ARG A 97 7.86 2.54 9.89
CA ARG A 97 8.39 3.77 10.49
C ARG A 97 7.55 4.99 10.13
N ASP A 98 7.61 5.98 11.00
CA ASP A 98 7.09 7.31 10.73
C ASP A 98 8.22 8.17 10.12
N ASP A 99 8.19 8.35 8.81
CA ASP A 99 9.17 9.14 8.07
C ASP A 99 8.45 9.96 7.00
N LEU A 100 8.15 11.19 7.35
CA LEU A 100 7.43 12.11 6.47
C LEU A 100 8.22 12.45 5.20
N GLU A 101 9.55 12.59 5.30
CA GLU A 101 10.36 12.93 4.12
C GLU A 101 10.38 11.80 3.10
N GLU A 102 10.41 10.57 3.58
CA GLU A 102 10.32 9.39 2.71
C GLU A 102 8.92 9.25 2.10
N ALA A 103 7.86 9.49 2.88
CA ALA A 103 6.49 9.48 2.38
C ALA A 103 6.29 10.53 1.28
N VAL A 104 6.77 11.75 1.48
CA VAL A 104 6.71 12.82 0.47
C VAL A 104 7.49 12.44 -0.79
N ALA A 105 8.68 11.86 -0.65
CA ALA A 105 9.45 11.37 -1.80
C ALA A 105 8.69 10.31 -2.59
N ALA A 106 8.01 9.38 -1.89
CA ALA A 106 7.21 8.35 -2.53
C ALA A 106 5.94 8.91 -3.20
N TYR A 107 5.27 9.90 -2.58
CA TYR A 107 4.12 10.57 -3.18
C TYR A 107 4.43 11.23 -4.54
N LYS A 108 5.62 11.75 -4.73
CA LYS A 108 6.02 12.33 -6.00
C LYS A 108 6.08 11.32 -7.15
N HIS A 109 6.33 10.05 -6.84
CA HIS A 109 6.73 9.04 -7.82
C HIS A 109 5.79 7.86 -7.98
N TYR A 110 4.67 7.78 -7.26
CA TYR A 110 3.75 6.66 -7.43
C TYR A 110 3.02 6.71 -8.78
N ASP A 111 2.73 5.55 -9.31
CA ASP A 111 1.80 5.34 -10.42
C ASP A 111 0.40 5.01 -9.90
N VAL A 112 0.32 4.29 -8.77
CA VAL A 112 -0.93 3.94 -8.10
C VAL A 112 -0.81 4.24 -6.60
N LEU A 113 -1.69 5.07 -6.06
CA LEU A 113 -1.85 5.26 -4.62
C LEU A 113 -3.01 4.40 -4.13
N MET A 114 -2.73 3.48 -3.21
CA MET A 114 -3.75 2.62 -2.63
C MET A 114 -4.21 3.15 -1.27
N VAL A 115 -5.48 3.53 -1.18
CA VAL A 115 -6.15 4.00 0.05
C VAL A 115 -7.34 3.09 0.31
N ASN A 116 -7.08 1.97 0.97
CA ASN A 116 -8.00 0.82 1.08
C ASN A 116 -8.72 0.75 2.44
N ALA A 117 -8.90 1.85 3.14
CA ALA A 117 -9.52 1.87 4.46
C ALA A 117 -10.97 1.34 4.45
N MET A 118 -11.36 0.60 5.52
CA MET A 118 -12.72 0.07 5.68
C MET A 118 -13.71 1.16 6.07
N PHE A 119 -13.32 1.99 7.04
CA PHE A 119 -14.08 3.16 7.50
C PHE A 119 -13.08 4.21 7.97
N VAL A 120 -13.04 5.33 7.29
CA VAL A 120 -12.22 6.47 7.70
C VAL A 120 -12.97 7.74 7.33
N GLY A 121 -13.01 8.69 8.24
CA GLY A 121 -13.49 10.03 7.97
C GLY A 121 -12.63 10.71 6.89
N MET A 122 -12.15 11.89 7.15
CA MET A 122 -11.22 12.57 6.24
C MET A 122 -9.89 11.78 6.18
N ASN A 123 -9.56 11.20 5.04
CA ASN A 123 -8.28 10.55 4.80
C ASN A 123 -7.33 11.56 4.13
N LEU A 124 -6.37 12.08 4.89
CA LEU A 124 -5.42 13.08 4.38
C LEU A 124 -4.53 12.51 3.27
N VAL A 125 -4.14 11.24 3.35
CA VAL A 125 -3.31 10.58 2.32
C VAL A 125 -3.97 10.63 0.94
N ALA A 126 -5.30 10.45 0.87
CA ALA A 126 -6.06 10.54 -0.37
C ALA A 126 -6.03 11.94 -0.99
N LYS A 127 -5.75 12.97 -0.19
CA LYS A 127 -5.65 14.37 -0.64
C LYS A 127 -4.20 14.79 -0.88
N GLU A 128 -3.30 14.45 0.05
CA GLU A 128 -1.88 14.81 -0.01
C GLU A 128 -1.14 14.12 -1.17
N GLY A 129 -1.42 12.83 -1.37
CA GLY A 129 -0.78 12.06 -2.43
C GLY A 129 -0.96 12.66 -3.81
N PRO A 130 -2.20 12.90 -4.29
CA PRO A 130 -2.44 13.52 -5.59
C PRO A 130 -1.84 14.92 -5.74
N MET A 131 -1.85 15.72 -4.67
CA MET A 131 -1.25 17.06 -4.69
C MET A 131 0.28 17.04 -4.84
N ALA A 132 0.94 16.03 -4.31
CA ALA A 132 2.39 15.89 -4.36
C ALA A 132 2.88 15.10 -5.58
N ASN A 133 2.00 14.39 -6.30
CA ASN A 133 2.38 13.49 -7.38
C ASN A 133 2.86 14.25 -8.62
N GLU A 134 4.03 13.86 -9.14
CA GLU A 134 4.66 14.44 -10.34
C GLU A 134 4.51 13.53 -11.58
N ARG A 135 3.85 12.36 -11.45
CA ARG A 135 3.76 11.34 -12.50
C ARG A 135 2.36 11.13 -13.09
N ALA A 136 1.40 11.97 -12.74
CA ALA A 136 -0.01 11.76 -13.07
C ALA A 136 -0.53 10.38 -12.62
N GLY A 137 -0.13 9.95 -11.42
CA GLY A 137 -0.56 8.69 -10.81
C GLY A 137 -2.05 8.68 -10.50
N VAL A 138 -2.62 7.49 -10.47
CA VAL A 138 -4.03 7.27 -10.12
C VAL A 138 -4.19 6.84 -8.67
N SER A 139 -5.35 7.09 -8.07
CA SER A 139 -5.69 6.63 -6.72
C SER A 139 -6.73 5.53 -6.78
N ILE A 140 -6.45 4.40 -6.12
CA ILE A 140 -7.45 3.39 -5.79
C ILE A 140 -7.99 3.76 -4.41
N LEU A 141 -9.22 4.19 -4.36
CA LEU A 141 -9.85 4.72 -3.15
C LEU A 141 -11.03 3.84 -2.76
N SER A 142 -11.06 3.39 -1.51
CA SER A 142 -12.22 2.69 -0.96
C SER A 142 -13.43 3.63 -0.92
N GLU A 143 -14.58 3.12 -1.34
CA GLU A 143 -15.86 3.86 -1.31
C GLU A 143 -16.30 4.29 0.11
N ASN A 144 -15.77 3.62 1.14
CA ASN A 144 -16.04 3.93 2.54
C ASN A 144 -15.07 4.96 3.13
N THR A 145 -14.25 5.58 2.32
CA THR A 145 -13.35 6.67 2.72
C THR A 145 -14.08 7.99 2.57
N GLY A 146 -14.09 8.85 3.60
CA GLY A 146 -14.77 10.14 3.55
C GLY A 146 -14.31 11.08 2.44
N ALA A 147 -13.08 10.90 1.94
CA ALA A 147 -12.57 11.60 0.77
C ALA A 147 -13.20 11.12 -0.56
N HIS A 148 -13.94 10.00 -0.55
CA HIS A 148 -14.53 9.42 -1.76
C HIS A 148 -15.48 10.39 -2.46
N GLU A 149 -16.40 11.03 -1.71
CA GLU A 149 -17.38 11.96 -2.29
C GLU A 149 -16.73 13.16 -3.00
N GLU A 150 -15.58 13.61 -2.48
CA GLU A 150 -14.86 14.76 -3.05
C GLU A 150 -13.98 14.37 -4.26
N LEU A 151 -13.50 13.11 -4.30
CA LEU A 151 -12.51 12.64 -5.28
C LEU A 151 -13.11 11.64 -6.27
N ALA A 152 -14.42 11.45 -6.26
CA ALA A 152 -15.14 10.45 -7.04
C ALA A 152 -14.79 10.46 -8.53
N ASP A 153 -14.66 11.62 -9.13
CA ASP A 153 -14.38 11.77 -10.56
C ASP A 153 -12.91 11.51 -10.94
N SER A 154 -12.01 11.47 -9.95
CA SER A 154 -10.55 11.35 -10.18
C SER A 154 -9.93 10.04 -9.70
N SER A 155 -10.72 9.16 -9.06
CA SER A 155 -10.26 7.94 -8.42
C SER A 155 -10.89 6.69 -9.03
N GLN A 156 -10.17 5.57 -8.96
CA GLN A 156 -10.74 4.24 -9.21
C GLN A 156 -11.21 3.64 -7.88
N TYR A 157 -12.38 3.01 -7.88
CA TYR A 157 -13.00 2.49 -6.65
C TYR A 157 -12.79 1.00 -6.50
N GLY A 158 -12.66 0.56 -5.24
CA GLY A 158 -12.69 -0.84 -4.89
C GLY A 158 -13.46 -1.05 -3.57
N HIS A 159 -14.29 -2.10 -3.48
CA HIS A 159 -14.90 -2.49 -2.22
C HIS A 159 -13.85 -3.15 -1.33
N PRO A 160 -13.65 -2.74 -0.07
CA PRO A 160 -12.60 -3.27 0.81
C PRO A 160 -12.66 -4.78 1.06
N SER A 161 -13.85 -5.36 0.95
CA SER A 161 -14.09 -6.80 1.14
C SER A 161 -14.11 -7.62 -0.16
N ALA A 162 -13.78 -7.03 -1.31
CA ALA A 162 -13.76 -7.74 -2.59
C ALA A 162 -12.70 -8.86 -2.67
N VAL A 163 -11.67 -8.80 -1.83
CA VAL A 163 -10.65 -9.85 -1.73
C VAL A 163 -11.01 -10.82 -0.60
N PRO A 164 -11.29 -12.09 -0.90
CA PRO A 164 -11.66 -13.05 0.14
C PRO A 164 -10.51 -13.38 1.09
N ASP A 165 -10.79 -13.41 2.38
CA ASP A 165 -9.84 -13.88 3.40
C ASP A 165 -9.50 -15.38 3.25
N ALA A 166 -10.33 -16.13 2.52
CA ALA A 166 -10.17 -17.56 2.31
C ALA A 166 -8.87 -17.98 1.58
N ALA A 167 -8.20 -17.02 0.91
CA ALA A 167 -6.90 -17.28 0.30
C ALA A 167 -5.77 -17.49 1.34
N TYR A 168 -5.99 -17.08 2.61
CA TYR A 168 -5.02 -17.15 3.71
C TYR A 168 -5.68 -17.60 5.02
N PRO A 169 -6.16 -18.85 5.10
CA PRO A 169 -6.91 -19.32 6.26
C PRO A 169 -6.09 -19.42 7.55
N LEU A 170 -4.77 -19.31 7.48
CA LEU A 170 -3.84 -19.46 8.62
C LEU A 170 -3.08 -18.18 8.97
N LEU A 171 -3.43 -17.02 8.38
CA LEU A 171 -2.75 -15.74 8.62
C LEU A 171 -3.67 -14.72 9.29
#